data_e9186ad2fb71054f919cc5c0f2ab907a
#
_entry.id   e9186ad2fb71054f919cc5c0f2ab907a
#
_cell.length_a   1.000
_cell.length_b   1.000
_cell.length_c   1.000
_cell.angle_alpha   90.00
_cell.angle_beta   90.00
_cell.angle_gamma   90.00
#
_symmetry.space_group_name_H-M   'P 1'
#
loop_
_entity.id
_entity.type
_entity.pdbx_description
1 polymer ?
#
loop_
_entity_poly.entity_id
_entity_poly.type
_entity_poly.pdbx_seq_one_letter_code
_entity_poly.pdbx_strand_id
1 'polypeptide(L)'
;MKRIYLLAYITILCCLCPLLKAQLGPMPFTPVPPNDPSLVRLLNSDVRCRQWVDSVMQRLTLKERIGQLFIYTIAPRQDKANKELLRKVVEDYKVGGLLFSGGLMQNQVMLTNEAQRMAEVPLMITFDGEWGLAMRLRGTPNFPRNMVLGCIQNDTLIYEYGREVARQCRELGVQVNFAPVADVNINPKNPVINTRSFGESPFNVANKVVAYSKGLEDGGVLSVSKHFPGHGDTDVDSHKALPVLPFTRARLDSIELYPFRKAIRAGLGGMMVGHLEVPTIEPQKGLPSSLSRKVVSGLLVNDLGFQGLVFTDALAMKGVSGNESICLQALKAGNDLLLVPRRIKEEVEAVLAAVKKGELTEKEIEAKCRKVLKYKYALGLEKKPHVQLSGLGTRINTPKTRDLMRRLNLAAITVLDNRDEVLPLDPSIGEVAVLNVGEAQEIQPFLKELSQYTRPVEFRLGKNLPEADGNRLRNALAKYKRILVCVTEHRLTPYQNFFAKFAPDVPVVYLFFIPGKQVLQIKQGDAAAEAVILAHSSNEEVQRQVARIVYGSACSEGRLSASIGSRFAAGAGVT
;
A
#
# COMPACT_ATOMS: atom_id res chain seq x y z
N MET A 1 50.48 14.18 -25.88
CA MET A 1 49.36 14.01 -26.84
C MET A 1 48.38 12.87 -26.49
N LYS A 2 48.70 11.89 -25.66
CA LYS A 2 47.75 10.78 -25.32
C LYS A 2 46.73 11.09 -24.19
N ARG A 3 46.85 12.20 -23.46
CA ARG A 3 45.88 12.57 -22.40
C ARG A 3 44.73 13.48 -22.85
N ILE A 4 44.83 14.10 -24.02
CA ILE A 4 43.79 15.00 -24.55
C ILE A 4 42.67 14.19 -25.25
N TYR A 5 42.98 13.05 -25.83
CA TYR A 5 41.98 12.20 -26.49
C TYR A 5 41.07 11.41 -25.54
N LEU A 6 41.51 11.17 -24.30
CA LEU A 6 40.73 10.46 -23.29
C LEU A 6 39.61 11.35 -22.68
N LEU A 7 39.89 12.66 -22.52
CA LEU A 7 38.87 13.60 -22.03
C LEU A 7 37.78 13.89 -23.10
N ALA A 8 38.16 13.94 -24.37
CA ALA A 8 37.20 14.15 -25.45
C ALA A 8 36.23 12.95 -25.62
N TYR A 9 36.67 11.73 -25.36
CA TYR A 9 35.81 10.52 -25.44
C TYR A 9 34.83 10.43 -24.28
N ILE A 10 35.22 10.87 -23.07
CA ILE A 10 34.36 10.87 -21.87
C ILE A 10 33.28 11.95 -22.00
N THR A 11 33.61 13.12 -22.58
CA THR A 11 32.66 14.22 -22.78
C THR A 11 31.61 13.91 -23.85
N ILE A 12 31.97 13.16 -24.91
CA ILE A 12 31.03 12.74 -25.96
C ILE A 12 30.09 11.63 -25.46
N LEU A 13 30.55 10.75 -24.55
CA LEU A 13 29.69 9.69 -23.98
C LEU A 13 28.69 10.25 -22.96
N CYS A 14 29.01 11.35 -22.25
CA CYS A 14 28.08 12.02 -21.34
C CYS A 14 27.01 12.87 -22.04
N CYS A 15 27.28 13.39 -23.25
CA CYS A 15 26.31 14.18 -24.01
C CYS A 15 25.27 13.35 -24.82
N LEU A 16 25.51 12.05 -25.01
CA LEU A 16 24.57 11.15 -25.70
C LEU A 16 23.54 10.47 -24.76
N CYS A 17 23.71 10.61 -23.45
CA CYS A 17 22.83 9.98 -22.46
C CYS A 17 21.43 10.63 -22.31
N PRO A 18 21.21 11.95 -22.54
CA PRO A 18 19.87 12.54 -22.42
C PRO A 18 18.97 12.29 -23.63
N LEU A 19 19.52 12.01 -24.81
CA LEU A 19 18.72 11.81 -26.03
C LEU A 19 18.15 10.38 -26.17
N LEU A 20 18.68 9.38 -25.45
CA LEU A 20 18.14 8.03 -25.46
C LEU A 20 16.97 7.80 -24.48
N LYS A 21 16.71 8.75 -23.56
CA LYS A 21 15.56 8.67 -22.64
C LYS A 21 14.24 9.22 -23.18
N ALA A 22 14.26 9.88 -24.33
CA ALA A 22 13.10 10.58 -24.88
C ALA A 22 12.33 9.81 -25.97
N GLN A 23 12.71 8.57 -26.33
CA GLN A 23 12.09 7.82 -27.44
C GLN A 23 11.57 6.43 -27.11
N LEU A 24 11.44 6.07 -25.82
CA LEU A 24 10.65 4.87 -25.47
C LEU A 24 9.21 5.30 -25.16
N GLY A 25 8.46 5.57 -26.20
CA GLY A 25 7.00 5.50 -26.15
C GLY A 25 6.56 4.14 -25.60
N PRO A 26 5.32 3.98 -25.12
CA PRO A 26 4.85 2.72 -24.58
C PRO A 26 5.07 1.62 -25.63
N MET A 27 5.95 0.66 -25.29
CA MET A 27 6.17 -0.49 -26.18
C MET A 27 4.83 -1.19 -26.42
N PRO A 28 4.51 -1.57 -27.67
CA PRO A 28 3.27 -2.25 -27.97
C PRO A 28 3.16 -3.52 -27.12
N PHE A 29 1.97 -3.72 -26.56
CA PHE A 29 1.63 -4.85 -25.73
C PHE A 29 1.79 -6.15 -26.51
N THR A 30 2.81 -6.93 -26.21
CA THR A 30 2.86 -8.34 -26.61
C THR A 30 2.12 -9.15 -25.57
N PRO A 31 1.08 -9.91 -25.93
CA PRO A 31 0.43 -10.83 -25.00
C PRO A 31 1.48 -11.79 -24.44
N VAL A 32 1.61 -11.85 -23.14
CA VAL A 32 2.42 -12.89 -22.48
C VAL A 32 1.55 -14.14 -22.47
N PRO A 33 2.06 -15.28 -22.92
CA PRO A 33 1.31 -16.53 -22.83
C PRO A 33 0.89 -16.75 -21.37
N PRO A 34 -0.32 -17.26 -21.11
CA PRO A 34 -0.82 -17.49 -19.78
C PRO A 34 0.09 -18.48 -19.06
N ASN A 35 0.80 -18.00 -18.05
CA ASN A 35 1.64 -18.81 -17.18
C ASN A 35 1.03 -18.84 -15.78
N ASP A 36 1.04 -20.02 -15.15
CA ASP A 36 0.67 -20.13 -13.74
C ASP A 36 1.55 -19.22 -12.88
N PRO A 37 0.97 -18.58 -11.85
CA PRO A 37 1.71 -17.81 -10.88
C PRO A 37 2.87 -18.59 -10.25
N SER A 38 3.94 -17.88 -9.93
CA SER A 38 5.20 -18.48 -9.45
C SER A 38 5.00 -19.37 -8.21
N LEU A 39 4.09 -18.97 -7.31
CA LEU A 39 3.77 -19.69 -6.08
C LEU A 39 3.26 -21.12 -6.32
N VAL A 40 2.51 -21.36 -7.39
CA VAL A 40 1.87 -22.66 -7.68
C VAL A 40 2.44 -23.37 -8.90
N ARG A 41 3.31 -22.73 -9.66
CA ARG A 41 3.84 -23.28 -10.93
C ARG A 41 4.50 -24.63 -10.75
N LEU A 42 5.35 -24.78 -9.73
CA LEU A 42 6.05 -26.02 -9.43
C LEU A 42 5.13 -27.14 -8.93
N LEU A 43 3.94 -26.80 -8.44
CA LEU A 43 2.97 -27.78 -7.93
C LEU A 43 2.19 -28.48 -9.05
N ASN A 44 2.26 -28.03 -10.30
CA ASN A 44 1.59 -28.68 -11.43
C ASN A 44 2.11 -30.11 -11.64
N SER A 45 3.37 -30.37 -11.36
CA SER A 45 4.01 -31.70 -11.41
C SER A 45 4.13 -32.39 -10.04
N ASP A 46 3.77 -31.72 -8.93
CA ASP A 46 3.88 -32.30 -7.59
C ASP A 46 2.77 -33.36 -7.34
N VAL A 47 3.19 -34.61 -7.26
CA VAL A 47 2.31 -35.76 -7.00
C VAL A 47 1.66 -35.64 -5.62
N ARG A 48 2.39 -35.19 -4.60
CA ARG A 48 1.88 -35.08 -3.22
C ARG A 48 0.81 -33.99 -3.13
N CYS A 49 0.99 -32.88 -3.84
CA CYS A 49 -0.04 -31.84 -3.93
C CYS A 49 -1.33 -32.41 -4.54
N ARG A 50 -1.23 -33.14 -5.68
CA ARG A 50 -2.40 -33.75 -6.32
C ARG A 50 -3.09 -34.76 -5.41
N GLN A 51 -2.33 -35.65 -4.78
CA GLN A 51 -2.87 -36.65 -3.84
C GLN A 51 -3.60 -36.00 -2.66
N TRP A 52 -3.02 -34.94 -2.08
CA TRP A 52 -3.68 -34.22 -0.99
C TRP A 52 -4.96 -33.55 -1.44
N VAL A 53 -4.96 -32.84 -2.59
CA VAL A 53 -6.16 -32.20 -3.16
C VAL A 53 -7.23 -33.26 -3.46
N ASP A 54 -6.89 -34.36 -4.09
CA ASP A 54 -7.83 -35.45 -4.40
C ASP A 54 -8.43 -36.08 -3.14
N SER A 55 -7.61 -36.33 -2.12
CA SER A 55 -8.05 -36.86 -0.83
C SER A 55 -9.04 -35.90 -0.13
N VAL A 56 -8.80 -34.59 -0.18
CA VAL A 56 -9.75 -33.59 0.38
C VAL A 56 -11.03 -33.57 -0.44
N MET A 57 -10.93 -33.51 -1.77
CA MET A 57 -12.10 -33.44 -2.65
C MET A 57 -13.04 -34.66 -2.52
N GLN A 58 -12.48 -35.85 -2.31
CA GLN A 58 -13.27 -37.08 -2.12
C GLN A 58 -14.13 -37.07 -0.84
N ARG A 59 -13.69 -36.35 0.19
CA ARG A 59 -14.41 -36.26 1.48
C ARG A 59 -15.48 -35.18 1.49
N LEU A 60 -15.36 -34.14 0.63
CA LEU A 60 -16.24 -32.99 0.62
C LEU A 60 -17.51 -33.26 -0.22
N THR A 61 -18.66 -33.03 0.36
CA THR A 61 -19.94 -32.90 -0.35
C THR A 61 -19.96 -31.66 -1.25
N LEU A 62 -20.90 -31.58 -2.18
CA LEU A 62 -21.03 -30.36 -3.02
C LEU A 62 -21.22 -29.09 -2.17
N LYS A 63 -22.02 -29.14 -1.10
CA LYS A 63 -22.23 -28.01 -0.19
C LYS A 63 -20.93 -27.57 0.48
N GLU A 64 -20.11 -28.50 0.91
CA GLU A 64 -18.84 -28.22 1.56
C GLU A 64 -17.80 -27.70 0.57
N ARG A 65 -17.78 -28.19 -0.69
CA ARG A 65 -16.97 -27.63 -1.79
C ARG A 65 -17.35 -26.18 -2.07
N ILE A 66 -18.65 -25.84 -2.05
CA ILE A 66 -19.14 -24.46 -2.15
C ILE A 66 -18.65 -23.65 -0.95
N GLY A 67 -18.73 -24.18 0.26
CA GLY A 67 -18.21 -23.52 1.47
C GLY A 67 -16.74 -23.10 1.35
N GLN A 68 -15.90 -23.95 0.71
CA GLN A 68 -14.48 -23.64 0.49
C GLN A 68 -14.24 -22.39 -0.37
N LEU A 69 -15.23 -21.87 -1.07
CA LEU A 69 -15.15 -20.67 -1.90
C LEU A 69 -15.49 -19.38 -1.11
N PHE A 70 -15.82 -19.49 0.18
CA PHE A 70 -16.17 -18.35 1.02
C PHE A 70 -15.06 -17.99 2.02
N ILE A 71 -14.84 -16.68 2.20
CA ILE A 71 -14.02 -16.12 3.28
C ILE A 71 -14.94 -15.28 4.17
N TYR A 72 -15.03 -15.65 5.44
CA TYR A 72 -15.92 -15.00 6.41
C TYR A 72 -15.15 -14.11 7.36
N THR A 73 -15.75 -12.96 7.75
CA THR A 73 -15.11 -12.02 8.68
C THR A 73 -15.41 -12.38 10.12
N ILE A 74 -14.35 -12.46 10.92
CA ILE A 74 -14.41 -12.69 12.37
C ILE A 74 -13.71 -11.53 13.09
N ALA A 75 -14.35 -10.99 14.13
CA ALA A 75 -13.71 -10.03 14.99
C ALA A 75 -12.74 -10.74 15.96
N PRO A 76 -11.54 -10.20 16.24
CA PRO A 76 -10.59 -10.81 17.18
C PRO A 76 -11.02 -10.53 18.63
N ARG A 77 -12.16 -11.10 19.04
CA ARG A 77 -12.77 -11.00 20.38
C ARG A 77 -13.05 -12.37 20.95
N GLN A 78 -12.89 -12.53 22.25
CA GLN A 78 -13.02 -13.81 22.97
C GLN A 78 -14.41 -14.03 23.59
N ASP A 79 -15.42 -13.18 23.25
CA ASP A 79 -16.78 -13.34 23.76
C ASP A 79 -17.49 -14.58 23.16
N LYS A 80 -18.49 -15.08 23.91
CA LYS A 80 -19.23 -16.31 23.59
C LYS A 80 -19.89 -16.25 22.22
N ALA A 81 -20.54 -15.13 21.89
CA ALA A 81 -21.27 -14.99 20.63
C ALA A 81 -20.32 -15.06 19.41
N ASN A 82 -19.12 -14.42 19.52
CA ASN A 82 -18.12 -14.46 18.48
C ASN A 82 -17.52 -15.87 18.28
N LYS A 83 -17.33 -16.64 19.37
CA LYS A 83 -16.86 -18.02 19.31
C LYS A 83 -17.93 -18.96 18.73
N GLU A 84 -19.19 -18.76 19.07
CA GLU A 84 -20.30 -19.51 18.47
C GLU A 84 -20.42 -19.24 16.97
N LEU A 85 -20.26 -17.97 16.55
CA LEU A 85 -20.20 -17.60 15.14
C LEU A 85 -19.02 -18.28 14.44
N LEU A 86 -17.82 -18.23 15.04
CA LEU A 86 -16.62 -18.87 14.50
C LEU A 86 -16.86 -20.37 14.31
N ARG A 87 -17.38 -21.06 15.32
CA ARG A 87 -17.70 -22.49 15.24
C ARG A 87 -18.67 -22.77 14.11
N LYS A 88 -19.76 -22.01 14.02
CA LYS A 88 -20.79 -22.16 12.98
C LYS A 88 -20.21 -22.02 11.56
N VAL A 89 -19.41 -20.99 11.29
CA VAL A 89 -18.88 -20.80 9.95
C VAL A 89 -17.84 -21.86 9.57
N VAL A 90 -17.08 -22.36 10.54
CA VAL A 90 -16.06 -23.39 10.33
C VAL A 90 -16.69 -24.79 10.20
N GLU A 91 -17.58 -25.17 11.11
CA GLU A 91 -18.12 -26.54 11.18
C GLU A 91 -19.33 -26.75 10.27
N ASP A 92 -20.31 -25.80 10.22
CA ASP A 92 -21.55 -25.98 9.49
C ASP A 92 -21.43 -25.61 8.00
N TYR A 93 -20.62 -24.56 7.68
CA TYR A 93 -20.46 -24.08 6.31
C TYR A 93 -19.12 -24.47 5.69
N LYS A 94 -18.17 -24.99 6.46
CA LYS A 94 -16.83 -25.39 5.95
C LYS A 94 -16.18 -24.29 5.11
N VAL A 95 -16.21 -23.04 5.60
CA VAL A 95 -15.66 -21.90 4.84
C VAL A 95 -14.19 -22.13 4.47
N GLY A 96 -13.79 -21.61 3.31
CA GLY A 96 -12.42 -21.76 2.80
C GLY A 96 -11.40 -20.95 3.56
N GLY A 97 -11.82 -19.84 4.19
CA GLY A 97 -10.94 -18.97 4.96
C GLY A 97 -11.66 -18.01 5.88
N LEU A 98 -10.86 -17.29 6.66
CA LEU A 98 -11.31 -16.24 7.57
C LEU A 98 -10.57 -14.94 7.31
N LEU A 99 -11.28 -13.82 7.40
CA LEU A 99 -10.72 -12.47 7.43
C LEU A 99 -10.89 -11.91 8.85
N PHE A 100 -9.79 -11.60 9.52
CA PHE A 100 -9.87 -10.95 10.83
C PHE A 100 -9.99 -9.43 10.69
N SER A 101 -10.99 -8.85 11.35
CA SER A 101 -11.12 -7.41 11.51
C SER A 101 -10.12 -6.85 12.54
N GLY A 102 -10.13 -5.54 12.80
CA GLY A 102 -9.19 -4.90 13.74
C GLY A 102 -9.34 -5.33 15.19
N GLY A 103 -8.23 -5.45 15.92
CA GLY A 103 -8.23 -5.81 17.33
C GLY A 103 -6.85 -6.06 17.94
N LEU A 104 -6.76 -6.99 18.89
CA LEU A 104 -5.52 -7.42 19.53
C LEU A 104 -4.94 -8.64 18.82
N MET A 105 -3.62 -8.65 18.56
CA MET A 105 -2.95 -9.74 17.87
C MET A 105 -3.06 -11.08 18.63
N GLN A 106 -3.03 -11.07 19.97
CA GLN A 106 -3.18 -12.27 20.79
C GLN A 106 -4.54 -12.93 20.58
N ASN A 107 -5.60 -12.12 20.56
CA ASN A 107 -6.95 -12.63 20.33
C ASN A 107 -7.11 -13.23 18.93
N GLN A 108 -6.53 -12.59 17.92
CA GLN A 108 -6.54 -13.11 16.56
C GLN A 108 -5.84 -14.46 16.49
N VAL A 109 -4.65 -14.61 17.09
CA VAL A 109 -3.91 -15.88 17.12
C VAL A 109 -4.67 -16.97 17.86
N MET A 110 -5.26 -16.65 19.01
CA MET A 110 -6.07 -17.63 19.77
C MET A 110 -7.24 -18.16 18.93
N LEU A 111 -7.98 -17.27 18.25
CA LEU A 111 -9.10 -17.66 17.40
C LEU A 111 -8.62 -18.38 16.12
N THR A 112 -7.46 -18.01 15.57
CA THR A 112 -6.84 -18.75 14.45
C THR A 112 -6.55 -20.19 14.84
N ASN A 113 -5.90 -20.41 15.99
CA ASN A 113 -5.60 -21.77 16.48
C ASN A 113 -6.88 -22.56 16.77
N GLU A 114 -7.88 -21.93 17.39
CA GLU A 114 -9.19 -22.55 17.64
C GLU A 114 -9.89 -22.95 16.34
N ALA A 115 -9.93 -22.06 15.36
CA ALA A 115 -10.52 -22.30 14.05
C ALA A 115 -9.81 -23.43 13.28
N GLN A 116 -8.46 -23.42 13.25
CA GLN A 116 -7.69 -24.46 12.57
C GLN A 116 -7.86 -25.85 13.22
N ARG A 117 -8.03 -25.89 14.55
CA ARG A 117 -8.29 -27.13 15.29
C ARG A 117 -9.66 -27.74 14.92
N MET A 118 -10.71 -26.88 14.77
CA MET A 118 -12.05 -27.30 14.41
C MET A 118 -12.17 -27.65 12.92
N ALA A 119 -11.39 -27.00 12.07
CA ALA A 119 -11.49 -27.13 10.64
C ALA A 119 -11.06 -28.52 10.14
N GLU A 120 -11.94 -29.18 9.40
CA GLU A 120 -11.62 -30.42 8.68
C GLU A 120 -10.62 -30.15 7.54
N VAL A 121 -10.91 -29.13 6.73
CA VAL A 121 -10.00 -28.57 5.73
C VAL A 121 -9.37 -27.32 6.28
N PRO A 122 -8.02 -27.22 6.33
CA PRO A 122 -7.34 -26.05 6.88
C PRO A 122 -7.82 -24.74 6.24
N LEU A 123 -7.99 -23.71 7.07
CA LEU A 123 -8.50 -22.41 6.67
C LEU A 123 -7.39 -21.51 6.13
N MET A 124 -7.65 -20.79 5.04
CA MET A 124 -6.85 -19.62 4.68
C MET A 124 -7.16 -18.49 5.68
N ILE A 125 -6.18 -18.07 6.46
CA ILE A 125 -6.31 -16.87 7.27
C ILE A 125 -5.84 -15.69 6.43
N THR A 126 -6.74 -14.74 6.24
CA THR A 126 -6.53 -13.58 5.39
C THR A 126 -6.51 -12.30 6.22
N PHE A 127 -5.87 -11.26 5.70
CA PHE A 127 -5.63 -10.03 6.44
C PHE A 127 -5.52 -8.82 5.52
N ASP A 128 -5.99 -7.66 5.97
CA ASP A 128 -5.73 -6.37 5.33
C ASP A 128 -4.50 -5.71 5.98
N GLY A 129 -3.34 -5.93 5.42
CA GLY A 129 -2.08 -5.35 5.90
C GLY A 129 -1.39 -4.51 4.84
N GLU A 130 -2.06 -3.50 4.28
CA GLU A 130 -1.55 -2.65 3.20
C GLU A 130 -0.24 -1.95 3.57
N TRP A 131 -0.11 -1.52 4.83
CA TRP A 131 1.11 -0.98 5.43
C TRP A 131 1.56 -1.81 6.66
N GLY A 132 1.41 -3.14 6.57
CA GLY A 132 1.74 -4.07 7.62
C GLY A 132 0.61 -4.29 8.63
N LEU A 133 0.93 -4.99 9.70
CA LEU A 133 -0.06 -5.44 10.69
C LEU A 133 -0.77 -4.31 11.43
N ALA A 134 -0.10 -3.15 11.60
CA ALA A 134 -0.65 -1.99 12.31
C ALA A 134 -1.90 -1.39 11.65
N MET A 135 -2.18 -1.75 10.41
CA MET A 135 -3.45 -1.40 9.77
C MET A 135 -4.65 -1.92 10.56
N ARG A 136 -4.53 -3.10 11.18
CA ARG A 136 -5.63 -3.78 11.87
C ARG A 136 -5.32 -4.13 13.32
N LEU A 137 -4.06 -4.40 13.68
CA LEU A 137 -3.69 -4.95 14.97
C LEU A 137 -2.89 -3.95 15.80
N ARG A 138 -3.41 -3.66 16.98
CA ARG A 138 -2.75 -2.77 17.94
C ARG A 138 -1.49 -3.41 18.54
N GLY A 139 -0.49 -2.59 18.83
CA GLY A 139 0.77 -3.03 19.42
C GLY A 139 1.75 -3.70 18.45
N THR A 140 1.51 -3.59 17.15
CA THR A 140 2.40 -4.08 16.09
C THR A 140 3.20 -2.94 15.45
N PRO A 141 4.33 -3.24 14.77
CA PRO A 141 5.12 -2.23 14.08
C PRO A 141 4.30 -1.45 13.05
N ASN A 142 4.36 -0.12 13.13
CA ASN A 142 3.64 0.78 12.24
C ASN A 142 4.57 1.31 11.14
N PHE A 143 4.55 0.66 9.98
CA PHE A 143 5.32 1.07 8.81
C PHE A 143 4.75 2.35 8.17
N PRO A 144 5.55 3.09 7.37
CA PRO A 144 5.05 4.23 6.61
C PRO A 144 3.89 3.84 5.69
N ARG A 145 3.00 4.79 5.42
CA ARG A 145 1.92 4.61 4.43
C ARG A 145 2.49 4.43 3.02
N ASN A 146 1.74 3.77 2.17
CA ASN A 146 2.18 3.46 0.81
C ASN A 146 2.58 4.71 0.02
N MET A 147 1.89 5.84 0.19
CA MET A 147 2.25 7.11 -0.45
C MET A 147 3.66 7.59 -0.06
N VAL A 148 4.08 7.34 1.18
CA VAL A 148 5.45 7.61 1.65
C VAL A 148 6.44 6.58 1.10
N LEU A 149 6.07 5.30 1.11
CA LEU A 149 6.88 4.23 0.51
C LEU A 149 7.09 4.44 -1.00
N GLY A 150 6.11 5.05 -1.67
CA GLY A 150 6.22 5.44 -3.08
C GLY A 150 7.31 6.47 -3.37
N CYS A 151 7.76 7.24 -2.37
CA CYS A 151 8.87 8.20 -2.51
C CYS A 151 10.25 7.50 -2.57
N ILE A 152 10.35 6.26 -2.12
CA ILE A 152 11.60 5.50 -2.06
C ILE A 152 12.02 5.06 -3.47
N GLN A 153 13.26 5.33 -3.86
CA GLN A 153 13.76 4.97 -5.19
C GLN A 153 14.32 3.55 -5.27
N ASN A 154 14.79 3.01 -4.15
CA ASN A 154 15.33 1.66 -4.07
C ASN A 154 14.22 0.61 -3.89
N ASP A 155 13.80 -0.03 -4.97
CA ASP A 155 12.75 -1.07 -4.94
C ASP A 155 13.19 -2.34 -4.17
N THR A 156 14.49 -2.58 -3.98
CA THR A 156 14.98 -3.67 -3.12
C THR A 156 14.53 -3.47 -1.67
N LEU A 157 14.50 -2.22 -1.20
CA LEU A 157 14.01 -1.91 0.14
C LEU A 157 12.51 -2.18 0.30
N ILE A 158 11.73 -1.98 -0.78
CA ILE A 158 10.30 -2.34 -0.81
C ILE A 158 10.11 -3.86 -0.83
N TYR A 159 10.98 -4.59 -1.53
CA TYR A 159 10.99 -6.06 -1.47
C TYR A 159 11.31 -6.56 -0.05
N GLU A 160 12.35 -6.01 0.61
CA GLU A 160 12.68 -6.35 2.01
C GLU A 160 11.50 -6.06 2.96
N TYR A 161 10.79 -4.95 2.73
CA TYR A 161 9.57 -4.62 3.46
C TYR A 161 8.49 -5.69 3.26
N GLY A 162 8.24 -6.13 2.02
CA GLY A 162 7.32 -7.23 1.73
C GLY A 162 7.71 -8.53 2.45
N ARG A 163 9.00 -8.87 2.46
CA ARG A 163 9.54 -10.04 3.20
C ARG A 163 9.28 -9.95 4.70
N GLU A 164 9.46 -8.76 5.28
CA GLU A 164 9.24 -8.55 6.72
C GLU A 164 7.74 -8.63 7.06
N VAL A 165 6.85 -8.04 6.25
CA VAL A 165 5.41 -8.17 6.44
C VAL A 165 4.97 -9.63 6.34
N ALA A 166 5.52 -10.39 5.38
CA ALA A 166 5.24 -11.83 5.27
C ALA A 166 5.67 -12.60 6.52
N ARG A 167 6.88 -12.31 7.03
CA ARG A 167 7.37 -12.92 8.28
C ARG A 167 6.41 -12.65 9.44
N GLN A 168 5.96 -11.41 9.61
CA GLN A 168 5.00 -11.02 10.65
C GLN A 168 3.64 -11.69 10.44
N CYS A 169 3.13 -11.77 9.22
CA CYS A 169 1.90 -12.50 8.89
C CYS A 169 1.99 -13.97 9.31
N ARG A 170 3.10 -14.64 9.00
CA ARG A 170 3.31 -16.05 9.37
C ARG A 170 3.37 -16.27 10.89
N GLU A 171 3.95 -15.33 11.64
CA GLU A 171 3.93 -15.35 13.12
C GLU A 171 2.51 -15.25 13.70
N LEU A 172 1.55 -14.76 12.91
CA LEU A 172 0.13 -14.70 13.27
C LEU A 172 -0.72 -15.81 12.64
N GLY A 173 -0.10 -16.71 11.89
CA GLY A 173 -0.81 -17.76 11.14
C GLY A 173 -1.62 -17.24 9.96
N VAL A 174 -1.23 -16.10 9.37
CA VAL A 174 -1.84 -15.50 8.18
C VAL A 174 -1.14 -15.98 6.92
N GLN A 175 -1.92 -16.49 5.95
CA GLN A 175 -1.43 -16.99 4.67
C GLN A 175 -1.66 -16.05 3.51
N VAL A 176 -2.63 -15.12 3.60
CA VAL A 176 -3.00 -14.22 2.51
C VAL A 176 -3.04 -12.79 3.03
N ASN A 177 -2.28 -11.89 2.41
CA ASN A 177 -2.38 -10.46 2.67
C ASN A 177 -3.09 -9.77 1.49
N PHE A 178 -4.23 -9.12 1.76
CA PHE A 178 -4.93 -8.29 0.78
C PHE A 178 -4.18 -6.98 0.55
N ALA A 179 -2.99 -7.12 0.01
CA ALA A 179 -2.03 -6.10 -0.38
C ALA A 179 -1.11 -6.65 -1.48
N PRO A 180 -0.55 -5.77 -2.31
CA PRO A 180 -0.57 -4.31 -2.27
C PRO A 180 -1.80 -3.68 -2.91
N VAL A 181 -2.01 -2.39 -2.59
CA VAL A 181 -2.89 -1.51 -3.35
C VAL A 181 -2.18 -1.14 -4.65
N ALA A 182 -2.75 -1.53 -5.79
CA ALA A 182 -2.22 -1.28 -7.13
C ALA A 182 -2.92 -0.11 -7.84
N ASP A 183 -3.86 0.54 -7.16
CA ASP A 183 -4.56 1.72 -7.64
C ASP A 183 -3.60 2.89 -7.84
N VAL A 184 -3.68 3.56 -8.99
CA VAL A 184 -2.89 4.75 -9.32
C VAL A 184 -3.68 5.99 -8.90
N ASN A 185 -3.23 6.73 -7.89
CA ASN A 185 -3.99 7.84 -7.28
C ASN A 185 -3.89 9.13 -8.10
N ILE A 186 -4.45 9.14 -9.30
CA ILE A 186 -4.50 10.32 -10.19
C ILE A 186 -5.37 11.44 -9.60
N ASN A 187 -6.48 11.07 -8.94
CA ASN A 187 -7.40 12.05 -8.37
C ASN A 187 -7.01 12.38 -6.92
N PRO A 188 -6.49 13.59 -6.63
CA PRO A 188 -6.13 13.99 -5.26
C PRO A 188 -7.33 14.10 -4.31
N LYS A 189 -8.56 14.16 -4.86
CA LYS A 189 -9.81 14.20 -4.09
C LYS A 189 -10.37 12.81 -3.81
N ASN A 190 -9.74 11.74 -4.27
CA ASN A 190 -10.19 10.37 -4.04
C ASN A 190 -10.37 10.13 -2.53
N PRO A 191 -11.59 9.80 -2.06
CA PRO A 191 -11.86 9.66 -0.63
C PRO A 191 -11.44 8.32 -0.04
N VAL A 192 -11.12 7.33 -0.88
CA VAL A 192 -10.88 5.93 -0.48
C VAL A 192 -9.41 5.56 -0.61
N ILE A 193 -8.80 5.81 -1.74
CA ILE A 193 -7.44 5.36 -2.06
C ILE A 193 -6.41 6.30 -1.44
N ASN A 194 -6.27 7.52 -1.91
CA ASN A 194 -5.41 8.55 -1.32
C ASN A 194 -4.04 7.96 -0.87
N THR A 195 -3.69 8.07 0.42
CA THR A 195 -2.42 7.61 0.99
C THR A 195 -2.23 6.08 1.01
N ARG A 196 -3.23 5.31 0.62
CA ARG A 196 -3.15 3.86 0.44
C ARG A 196 -2.43 3.47 -0.85
N SER A 197 -2.43 4.33 -1.88
CA SER A 197 -1.67 4.15 -3.12
C SER A 197 -0.18 4.46 -2.93
N PHE A 198 0.67 3.86 -3.76
CA PHE A 198 2.09 4.22 -3.87
C PHE A 198 2.35 5.50 -4.69
N GLY A 199 1.30 6.16 -5.20
CA GLY A 199 1.43 7.43 -5.90
C GLY A 199 0.54 7.60 -7.12
N GLU A 200 0.83 8.61 -7.94
CA GLU A 200 0.06 8.96 -9.14
C GLU A 200 0.74 8.53 -10.46
N SER A 201 1.99 8.05 -10.40
CA SER A 201 2.67 7.51 -11.57
C SER A 201 2.41 6.01 -11.71
N PRO A 202 1.78 5.55 -12.82
CA PRO A 202 1.50 4.12 -13.02
C PRO A 202 2.78 3.28 -13.04
N PHE A 203 3.90 3.83 -13.51
CA PHE A 203 5.21 3.16 -13.53
C PHE A 203 5.76 2.95 -12.13
N ASN A 204 5.75 4.01 -11.30
CA ASN A 204 6.21 3.92 -9.91
C ASN A 204 5.34 2.98 -9.10
N VAL A 205 4.01 3.11 -9.19
CA VAL A 205 3.06 2.21 -8.53
C VAL A 205 3.32 0.75 -8.93
N ALA A 206 3.50 0.48 -10.23
CA ALA A 206 3.77 -0.87 -10.72
C ALA A 206 5.06 -1.48 -10.14
N ASN A 207 6.13 -0.70 -10.07
CA ASN A 207 7.41 -1.15 -9.51
C ASN A 207 7.26 -1.50 -8.02
N LYS A 208 6.60 -0.63 -7.24
CA LYS A 208 6.34 -0.88 -5.81
C LYS A 208 5.45 -2.09 -5.59
N VAL A 209 4.38 -2.22 -6.39
CA VAL A 209 3.46 -3.37 -6.36
C VAL A 209 4.23 -4.67 -6.61
N VAL A 210 5.05 -4.74 -7.65
CA VAL A 210 5.83 -5.94 -7.97
C VAL A 210 6.84 -6.26 -6.87
N ALA A 211 7.59 -5.27 -6.39
CA ALA A 211 8.61 -5.47 -5.36
C ALA A 211 7.99 -5.96 -4.04
N TYR A 212 6.93 -5.30 -3.57
CA TYR A 212 6.24 -5.66 -2.33
C TYR A 212 5.60 -7.05 -2.43
N SER A 213 4.88 -7.32 -3.52
CA SER A 213 4.25 -8.63 -3.73
C SER A 213 5.25 -9.77 -3.81
N LYS A 214 6.38 -9.59 -4.54
CA LYS A 214 7.45 -10.59 -4.55
C LYS A 214 8.01 -10.84 -3.15
N GLY A 215 8.21 -9.78 -2.37
CA GLY A 215 8.62 -9.91 -0.98
C GLY A 215 7.65 -10.75 -0.15
N LEU A 216 6.34 -10.50 -0.28
CA LEU A 216 5.30 -11.29 0.38
C LEU A 216 5.34 -12.76 -0.02
N GLU A 217 5.34 -13.06 -1.33
CA GLU A 217 5.26 -14.43 -1.84
C GLU A 217 6.54 -15.24 -1.58
N ASP A 218 7.71 -14.63 -1.74
CA ASP A 218 9.00 -15.25 -1.34
C ASP A 218 9.09 -15.45 0.19
N GLY A 219 8.29 -14.69 0.96
CA GLY A 219 8.09 -14.87 2.40
C GLY A 219 7.06 -15.95 2.77
N GLY A 220 6.40 -16.57 1.78
CA GLY A 220 5.40 -17.63 1.97
C GLY A 220 4.00 -17.09 2.32
N VAL A 221 3.66 -15.87 1.91
CA VAL A 221 2.33 -15.26 2.05
C VAL A 221 1.84 -14.83 0.68
N LEU A 222 0.64 -15.26 0.30
CA LEU A 222 0.02 -14.86 -0.96
C LEU A 222 -0.24 -13.35 -0.96
N SER A 223 0.29 -12.64 -1.96
CA SER A 223 -0.06 -11.24 -2.24
C SER A 223 -1.35 -11.17 -3.04
N VAL A 224 -2.16 -10.13 -2.79
CA VAL A 224 -3.39 -9.88 -3.53
C VAL A 224 -3.43 -8.43 -3.97
N SER A 225 -3.12 -8.18 -5.23
CA SER A 225 -3.16 -6.82 -5.81
C SER A 225 -4.60 -6.32 -5.94
N LYS A 226 -4.87 -5.09 -5.52
CA LYS A 226 -6.22 -4.52 -5.44
C LYS A 226 -6.25 -3.03 -5.78
N HIS A 227 -7.37 -2.50 -6.24
CA HIS A 227 -8.70 -3.06 -6.52
C HIS A 227 -8.91 -3.08 -8.04
N PHE A 228 -8.79 -4.25 -8.66
CA PHE A 228 -8.92 -4.38 -10.11
C PHE A 228 -10.32 -3.92 -10.59
N PRO A 229 -10.49 -3.18 -11.68
CA PRO A 229 -9.47 -2.76 -12.65
C PRO A 229 -8.74 -1.42 -12.34
N GLY A 230 -8.92 -0.84 -11.14
CA GLY A 230 -8.25 0.37 -10.64
C GLY A 230 -9.24 1.39 -10.08
N HIS A 231 -9.07 1.77 -8.82
CA HIS A 231 -9.96 2.65 -8.05
C HIS A 231 -9.34 4.06 -7.82
N GLY A 232 -8.18 4.34 -8.43
CA GLY A 232 -7.37 5.51 -8.09
C GLY A 232 -7.88 6.84 -8.61
N ASP A 233 -8.70 6.84 -9.68
CA ASP A 233 -9.28 8.04 -10.29
C ASP A 233 -10.81 8.05 -10.15
N THR A 234 -11.29 7.95 -8.91
CA THR A 234 -12.69 8.08 -8.56
C THR A 234 -12.87 9.13 -7.47
N ASP A 235 -14.03 9.76 -7.42
CA ASP A 235 -14.42 10.75 -6.41
C ASP A 235 -15.54 10.25 -5.48
N VAL A 236 -16.01 9.03 -5.70
CA VAL A 236 -17.06 8.36 -4.93
C VAL A 236 -16.47 7.25 -4.07
N ASP A 237 -16.92 7.20 -2.82
CA ASP A 237 -16.57 6.14 -1.88
C ASP A 237 -17.36 4.85 -2.19
N SER A 238 -16.67 3.80 -2.61
CA SER A 238 -17.26 2.49 -2.93
C SER A 238 -17.96 1.80 -1.75
N HIS A 239 -17.68 2.22 -0.52
CA HIS A 239 -18.44 1.78 0.66
C HIS A 239 -19.85 2.39 0.74
N LYS A 240 -20.10 3.48 0.02
CA LYS A 240 -21.36 4.25 0.06
C LYS A 240 -22.18 4.13 -1.22
N ALA A 241 -21.52 4.10 -2.37
CA ALA A 241 -22.14 4.02 -3.69
C ALA A 241 -21.20 3.33 -4.69
N LEU A 242 -21.68 3.03 -5.90
CA LEU A 242 -20.88 2.42 -6.96
C LEU A 242 -20.13 3.53 -7.75
N PRO A 243 -18.77 3.60 -7.66
CA PRO A 243 -17.99 4.55 -8.43
C PRO A 243 -17.94 4.14 -9.91
N VAL A 244 -17.87 5.12 -10.80
CA VAL A 244 -17.83 4.92 -12.24
C VAL A 244 -16.45 5.29 -12.79
N LEU A 245 -15.91 4.47 -13.69
CA LEU A 245 -14.69 4.73 -14.48
C LEU A 245 -15.08 5.00 -15.94
N PRO A 246 -15.38 6.26 -16.30
CA PRO A 246 -15.90 6.60 -17.63
C PRO A 246 -14.77 6.77 -18.67
N PHE A 247 -13.76 5.92 -18.60
CA PHE A 247 -12.54 6.03 -19.40
C PHE A 247 -12.56 5.14 -20.64
N THR A 248 -11.85 5.58 -21.69
CA THR A 248 -11.59 4.75 -22.87
C THR A 248 -10.69 3.56 -22.53
N ARG A 249 -10.73 2.52 -23.34
CA ARG A 249 -9.84 1.35 -23.16
C ARG A 249 -8.37 1.76 -23.16
N ALA A 250 -7.96 2.65 -24.05
CA ALA A 250 -6.58 3.14 -24.13
C ALA A 250 -6.13 3.84 -22.83
N ARG A 251 -7.02 4.64 -22.21
CA ARG A 251 -6.75 5.27 -20.92
C ARG A 251 -6.64 4.22 -19.81
N LEU A 252 -7.59 3.29 -19.71
CA LEU A 252 -7.52 2.20 -18.73
C LEU A 252 -6.23 1.41 -18.87
N ASP A 253 -5.83 1.09 -20.11
CA ASP A 253 -4.62 0.33 -20.41
C ASP A 253 -3.34 1.04 -19.99
N SER A 254 -3.27 2.37 -20.13
CA SER A 254 -2.07 3.16 -19.86
C SER A 254 -1.88 3.52 -18.39
N ILE A 255 -2.96 3.58 -17.63
CA ILE A 255 -2.93 4.05 -16.22
C ILE A 255 -3.47 2.98 -15.29
N GLU A 256 -4.79 2.77 -15.27
CA GLU A 256 -5.45 1.95 -14.26
C GLU A 256 -4.98 0.48 -14.30
N LEU A 257 -4.93 -0.12 -15.48
CA LEU A 257 -4.54 -1.53 -15.68
C LEU A 257 -3.02 -1.76 -15.70
N TYR A 258 -2.22 -0.71 -15.82
CA TYR A 258 -0.77 -0.85 -15.97
C TYR A 258 -0.09 -1.58 -14.81
N PRO A 259 -0.34 -1.23 -13.52
CA PRO A 259 0.24 -1.95 -12.37
C PRO A 259 -0.21 -3.41 -12.30
N PHE A 260 -1.49 -3.68 -12.59
CA PHE A 260 -2.03 -5.05 -12.59
C PHE A 260 -1.38 -5.93 -13.66
N ARG A 261 -1.16 -5.38 -14.88
CA ARG A 261 -0.41 -6.09 -15.92
C ARG A 261 1.01 -6.43 -15.51
N LYS A 262 1.68 -5.51 -14.84
CA LYS A 262 3.04 -5.76 -14.33
C LYS A 262 3.03 -6.84 -13.26
N ALA A 263 2.05 -6.84 -12.36
CA ALA A 263 1.84 -7.88 -11.36
C ALA A 263 1.62 -9.25 -12.01
N ILE A 264 0.74 -9.34 -13.01
CA ILE A 264 0.47 -10.57 -13.76
C ILE A 264 1.74 -11.09 -14.45
N ARG A 265 2.47 -10.22 -15.15
CA ARG A 265 3.73 -10.59 -15.82
C ARG A 265 4.82 -11.04 -14.84
N ALA A 266 4.83 -10.51 -13.64
CA ALA A 266 5.74 -10.92 -12.58
C ALA A 266 5.37 -12.28 -11.97
N GLY A 267 4.24 -12.87 -12.35
CA GLY A 267 3.77 -14.17 -11.87
C GLY A 267 3.20 -14.13 -10.46
N LEU A 268 2.55 -13.02 -10.06
CA LEU A 268 1.95 -12.87 -8.73
C LEU A 268 0.63 -13.62 -8.62
N GLY A 269 0.33 -14.13 -7.41
CA GLY A 269 -0.66 -15.19 -7.23
C GLY A 269 -2.08 -14.74 -6.94
N GLY A 270 -2.33 -13.52 -6.50
CA GLY A 270 -3.66 -13.05 -6.08
C GLY A 270 -4.11 -11.73 -6.73
N MET A 271 -5.42 -11.63 -7.02
CA MET A 271 -6.06 -10.43 -7.53
C MET A 271 -7.41 -10.21 -6.86
N MET A 272 -7.68 -8.99 -6.38
CA MET A 272 -8.99 -8.62 -5.85
C MET A 272 -9.72 -7.69 -6.81
N VAL A 273 -10.92 -8.09 -7.21
CA VAL A 273 -11.79 -7.28 -8.08
C VAL A 273 -12.65 -6.36 -7.23
N GLY A 274 -12.50 -5.06 -7.43
CA GLY A 274 -13.26 -4.04 -6.72
C GLY A 274 -14.71 -3.91 -7.22
N HIS A 275 -15.48 -3.06 -6.54
CA HIS A 275 -16.86 -2.73 -6.94
C HIS A 275 -16.87 -1.39 -7.68
N LEU A 276 -16.68 -1.45 -9.00
CA LEU A 276 -16.58 -0.30 -9.90
C LEU A 276 -17.46 -0.52 -11.12
N GLU A 277 -18.10 0.52 -11.62
CA GLU A 277 -18.77 0.50 -12.92
C GLU A 277 -17.77 0.92 -14.01
N VAL A 278 -17.60 0.11 -15.04
CA VAL A 278 -16.62 0.31 -16.12
C VAL A 278 -17.33 0.23 -17.48
N PRO A 279 -18.02 1.29 -17.91
CA PRO A 279 -18.93 1.25 -19.08
C PRO A 279 -18.27 0.81 -20.38
N THR A 280 -16.98 1.09 -20.56
CA THR A 280 -16.20 0.69 -21.75
C THR A 280 -16.02 -0.83 -21.86
N ILE A 281 -16.04 -1.56 -20.73
CA ILE A 281 -15.88 -3.02 -20.69
C ILE A 281 -17.24 -3.69 -20.48
N GLU A 282 -18.00 -3.18 -19.51
CA GLU A 282 -19.33 -3.66 -19.15
C GLU A 282 -20.38 -2.56 -19.37
N PRO A 283 -21.11 -2.57 -20.49
CA PRO A 283 -22.12 -1.55 -20.79
C PRO A 283 -23.35 -1.58 -19.91
N GLN A 284 -23.58 -2.67 -19.16
CA GLN A 284 -24.72 -2.77 -18.25
C GLN A 284 -24.54 -1.80 -17.09
N LYS A 285 -25.37 -0.74 -17.07
CA LYS A 285 -25.36 0.28 -16.03
C LYS A 285 -25.65 -0.32 -14.65
N GLY A 286 -24.90 0.09 -13.65
CA GLY A 286 -25.06 -0.33 -12.27
C GLY A 286 -24.53 -1.74 -11.96
N LEU A 287 -23.89 -2.42 -12.92
CA LEU A 287 -23.27 -3.72 -12.67
C LEU A 287 -21.80 -3.52 -12.23
N PRO A 288 -21.46 -3.88 -10.97
CA PRO A 288 -20.09 -3.78 -10.49
C PRO A 288 -19.14 -4.73 -11.23
N SER A 289 -17.89 -4.31 -11.40
CA SER A 289 -16.82 -5.11 -12.02
C SER A 289 -16.64 -6.49 -11.39
N SER A 290 -16.80 -6.61 -10.07
CA SER A 290 -16.76 -7.90 -9.35
C SER A 290 -17.88 -8.89 -9.72
N LEU A 291 -18.99 -8.40 -10.27
CA LEU A 291 -20.13 -9.19 -10.71
C LEU A 291 -20.21 -9.30 -12.24
N SER A 292 -19.32 -8.65 -12.97
CA SER A 292 -19.29 -8.63 -14.43
C SER A 292 -18.41 -9.75 -14.98
N ARG A 293 -19.01 -10.67 -15.74
CA ARG A 293 -18.24 -11.70 -16.47
C ARG A 293 -17.29 -11.10 -17.50
N LYS A 294 -17.65 -9.97 -18.12
CA LYS A 294 -16.77 -9.27 -19.08
C LYS A 294 -15.53 -8.71 -18.40
N VAL A 295 -15.65 -8.23 -17.16
CA VAL A 295 -14.53 -7.71 -16.41
C VAL A 295 -13.69 -8.85 -15.82
N VAL A 296 -14.30 -9.80 -15.11
CA VAL A 296 -13.57 -10.86 -14.40
C VAL A 296 -13.03 -11.88 -15.39
N SER A 297 -13.91 -12.62 -16.08
CA SER A 297 -13.46 -13.65 -17.02
C SER A 297 -12.90 -13.06 -18.31
N GLY A 298 -13.54 -12.03 -18.86
CA GLY A 298 -13.12 -11.41 -20.13
C GLY A 298 -11.80 -10.65 -19.99
N LEU A 299 -11.82 -9.54 -19.27
CA LEU A 299 -10.65 -8.67 -19.16
C LEU A 299 -9.52 -9.29 -18.32
N LEU A 300 -9.81 -9.69 -17.06
CA LEU A 300 -8.74 -10.12 -16.15
C LEU A 300 -8.16 -11.48 -16.57
N VAL A 301 -9.00 -12.49 -16.79
CA VAL A 301 -8.52 -13.86 -17.04
C VAL A 301 -8.09 -14.04 -18.49
N ASN A 302 -8.96 -13.67 -19.48
CA ASN A 302 -8.69 -13.94 -20.88
C ASN A 302 -7.75 -12.91 -21.51
N ASP A 303 -8.07 -11.60 -21.43
CA ASP A 303 -7.28 -10.56 -22.10
C ASP A 303 -5.92 -10.32 -21.44
N LEU A 304 -5.90 -10.26 -20.09
CA LEU A 304 -4.66 -10.01 -19.34
C LEU A 304 -3.92 -11.29 -18.95
N GLY A 305 -4.55 -12.46 -19.11
CA GLY A 305 -3.93 -13.77 -18.90
C GLY A 305 -3.71 -14.14 -17.42
N PHE A 306 -4.47 -13.57 -16.49
CA PHE A 306 -4.31 -13.89 -15.07
C PHE A 306 -4.82 -15.30 -14.74
N GLN A 307 -3.96 -16.13 -14.15
CA GLN A 307 -4.25 -17.52 -13.78
C GLN A 307 -4.27 -17.76 -12.26
N GLY A 308 -4.03 -16.72 -11.46
CA GLY A 308 -4.01 -16.79 -10.01
C GLY A 308 -5.40 -16.82 -9.37
N LEU A 309 -5.46 -16.75 -8.03
CA LEU A 309 -6.72 -16.66 -7.29
C LEU A 309 -7.37 -15.29 -7.47
N VAL A 310 -8.63 -15.31 -7.88
CA VAL A 310 -9.47 -14.11 -8.01
C VAL A 310 -10.39 -14.01 -6.81
N PHE A 311 -10.23 -12.92 -6.06
CA PHE A 311 -11.05 -12.58 -4.90
C PHE A 311 -12.03 -11.47 -5.29
N THR A 312 -13.24 -11.50 -4.74
CA THR A 312 -14.09 -10.30 -4.72
C THR A 312 -13.57 -9.34 -3.65
N ASP A 313 -13.84 -8.05 -3.79
CA ASP A 313 -13.89 -7.15 -2.64
C ASP A 313 -15.08 -7.53 -1.73
N ALA A 314 -15.18 -6.92 -0.54
CA ALA A 314 -16.18 -7.31 0.46
C ALA A 314 -17.62 -7.17 -0.08
N LEU A 315 -18.32 -8.28 -0.24
CA LEU A 315 -19.67 -8.33 -0.82
C LEU A 315 -20.77 -7.72 0.07
N ALA A 316 -20.45 -7.45 1.34
CA ALA A 316 -21.35 -6.71 2.23
C ALA A 316 -21.37 -5.19 2.00
N MET A 317 -20.49 -4.65 1.14
CA MET A 317 -20.43 -3.22 0.82
C MET A 317 -21.71 -2.73 0.11
N LYS A 318 -22.09 -1.45 0.36
CA LYS A 318 -23.32 -0.86 -0.20
C LYS A 318 -23.24 -0.63 -1.72
N GLY A 319 -22.06 -0.51 -2.28
CA GLY A 319 -21.85 -0.41 -3.73
C GLY A 319 -22.27 -1.65 -4.52
N VAL A 320 -22.61 -2.74 -3.81
CA VAL A 320 -23.10 -3.99 -4.39
C VAL A 320 -24.53 -4.20 -3.95
N SER A 321 -25.50 -4.10 -4.86
CA SER A 321 -26.92 -4.33 -4.60
C SER A 321 -27.54 -5.12 -5.75
N GLY A 322 -28.51 -5.97 -5.46
CA GLY A 322 -29.23 -6.77 -6.44
C GLY A 322 -30.35 -7.59 -5.78
N ASN A 323 -31.30 -8.04 -6.58
CA ASN A 323 -32.42 -8.90 -6.13
C ASN A 323 -32.03 -10.39 -6.11
N GLU A 324 -30.92 -10.75 -6.74
CA GLU A 324 -30.36 -12.11 -6.77
C GLU A 324 -29.21 -12.25 -5.78
N SER A 325 -28.82 -13.50 -5.48
CA SER A 325 -27.63 -13.79 -4.70
C SER A 325 -26.39 -13.16 -5.33
N ILE A 326 -25.77 -12.22 -4.61
CA ILE A 326 -24.57 -11.51 -5.04
C ILE A 326 -23.39 -12.48 -5.17
N CYS A 327 -23.31 -13.46 -4.26
CA CYS A 327 -22.25 -14.47 -4.28
C CYS A 327 -22.39 -15.38 -5.51
N LEU A 328 -23.60 -15.76 -5.89
CA LEU A 328 -23.84 -16.53 -7.12
C LEU A 328 -23.42 -15.74 -8.36
N GLN A 329 -23.79 -14.45 -8.44
CA GLN A 329 -23.40 -13.60 -9.55
C GLN A 329 -21.86 -13.46 -9.65
N ALA A 330 -21.18 -13.28 -8.51
CA ALA A 330 -19.74 -13.20 -8.44
C ALA A 330 -19.04 -14.49 -8.91
N LEU A 331 -19.58 -15.67 -8.56
CA LEU A 331 -19.08 -16.97 -9.06
C LEU A 331 -19.29 -17.11 -10.56
N LYS A 332 -20.48 -16.74 -11.08
CA LYS A 332 -20.77 -16.74 -12.52
C LYS A 332 -19.88 -15.76 -13.30
N ALA A 333 -19.48 -14.64 -12.68
CA ALA A 333 -18.53 -13.69 -13.25
C ALA A 333 -17.12 -14.28 -13.42
N GLY A 334 -16.73 -15.26 -12.59
CA GLY A 334 -15.44 -15.92 -12.68
C GLY A 334 -14.58 -15.83 -11.41
N ASN A 335 -15.01 -15.14 -10.35
CA ASN A 335 -14.26 -15.09 -9.10
C ASN A 335 -14.11 -16.50 -8.49
N ASP A 336 -12.98 -16.71 -7.80
CA ASP A 336 -12.67 -17.98 -7.12
C ASP A 336 -13.06 -17.94 -5.65
N LEU A 337 -12.88 -16.80 -4.98
CA LEU A 337 -13.13 -16.61 -3.55
C LEU A 337 -14.00 -15.38 -3.28
N LEU A 338 -15.00 -15.59 -2.45
CA LEU A 338 -16.07 -14.64 -2.14
C LEU A 338 -15.84 -14.07 -0.74
N LEU A 339 -15.52 -12.77 -0.64
CA LEU A 339 -15.23 -12.11 0.62
C LEU A 339 -16.50 -11.56 1.28
N VAL A 340 -16.60 -11.77 2.60
CA VAL A 340 -17.57 -11.10 3.47
C VAL A 340 -18.99 -11.16 2.94
N PRO A 341 -19.58 -12.36 2.80
CA PRO A 341 -20.98 -12.49 2.41
C PRO A 341 -21.88 -11.86 3.49
N ARG A 342 -22.99 -11.25 3.09
CA ARG A 342 -23.94 -10.65 4.05
C ARG A 342 -24.60 -11.71 4.92
N ARG A 343 -25.06 -12.79 4.32
CA ARG A 343 -25.78 -13.91 4.96
C ARG A 343 -25.30 -15.22 4.36
N ILE A 344 -24.32 -15.84 5.01
CA ILE A 344 -23.64 -17.03 4.45
C ILE A 344 -24.61 -18.18 4.17
N LYS A 345 -25.62 -18.39 5.02
CA LYS A 345 -26.59 -19.47 4.84
C LYS A 345 -27.33 -19.34 3.50
N GLU A 346 -27.95 -18.18 3.31
CA GLU A 346 -28.75 -17.89 2.12
C GLU A 346 -27.89 -17.89 0.86
N GLU A 347 -26.66 -17.39 0.94
CA GLU A 347 -25.73 -17.37 -0.20
C GLU A 347 -25.29 -18.79 -0.60
N VAL A 348 -24.95 -19.66 0.35
CA VAL A 348 -24.60 -21.06 0.08
C VAL A 348 -25.78 -21.81 -0.50
N GLU A 349 -27.00 -21.61 0.06
CA GLU A 349 -28.23 -22.23 -0.44
C GLU A 349 -28.57 -21.78 -1.88
N ALA A 350 -28.34 -20.48 -2.19
CA ALA A 350 -28.55 -19.96 -3.54
C ALA A 350 -27.59 -20.58 -4.56
N VAL A 351 -26.32 -20.77 -4.22
CA VAL A 351 -25.35 -21.44 -5.09
C VAL A 351 -25.73 -22.91 -5.29
N LEU A 352 -26.13 -23.62 -4.23
CA LEU A 352 -26.62 -25.00 -4.33
C LEU A 352 -27.85 -25.12 -5.24
N ALA A 353 -28.80 -24.20 -5.09
CA ALA A 353 -29.99 -24.18 -5.94
C ALA A 353 -29.64 -23.91 -7.40
N ALA A 354 -28.68 -23.01 -7.67
CA ALA A 354 -28.21 -22.73 -9.02
C ALA A 354 -27.55 -23.95 -9.67
N VAL A 355 -26.76 -24.72 -8.92
CA VAL A 355 -26.18 -25.99 -9.42
C VAL A 355 -27.28 -27.01 -9.76
N LYS A 356 -28.28 -27.17 -8.88
CA LYS A 356 -29.41 -28.07 -9.15
C LYS A 356 -30.22 -27.67 -10.38
N LYS A 357 -30.30 -26.36 -10.69
CA LYS A 357 -30.98 -25.83 -11.87
C LYS A 357 -30.12 -25.86 -13.14
N GLY A 358 -28.86 -26.23 -13.04
CA GLY A 358 -27.90 -26.20 -14.16
C GLY A 358 -27.40 -24.81 -14.56
N GLU A 359 -27.62 -23.79 -13.72
CA GLU A 359 -27.08 -22.44 -13.92
C GLU A 359 -25.57 -22.33 -13.67
N LEU A 360 -25.06 -23.21 -12.81
CA LEU A 360 -23.64 -23.54 -12.60
C LEU A 360 -23.54 -25.07 -12.63
N THR A 361 -22.42 -25.60 -13.07
CA THR A 361 -22.14 -27.03 -13.05
C THR A 361 -21.37 -27.44 -11.80
N GLU A 362 -21.57 -28.67 -11.31
CA GLU A 362 -20.71 -29.22 -10.24
C GLU A 362 -19.23 -29.19 -10.63
N LYS A 363 -18.94 -29.39 -11.92
CA LYS A 363 -17.57 -29.35 -12.47
C LYS A 363 -16.91 -27.96 -12.32
N GLU A 364 -17.67 -26.88 -12.48
CA GLU A 364 -17.18 -25.51 -12.26
C GLU A 364 -16.85 -25.28 -10.77
N ILE A 365 -17.73 -25.72 -9.86
CA ILE A 365 -17.49 -25.66 -8.42
C ILE A 365 -16.27 -26.49 -8.03
N GLU A 366 -16.17 -27.72 -8.56
CA GLU A 366 -15.02 -28.60 -8.34
C GLU A 366 -13.71 -27.95 -8.79
N ALA A 367 -13.67 -27.38 -10.00
CA ALA A 367 -12.48 -26.73 -10.54
C ALA A 367 -12.02 -25.56 -9.65
N LYS A 368 -12.94 -24.72 -9.18
CA LYS A 368 -12.65 -23.63 -8.26
C LYS A 368 -12.16 -24.14 -6.90
N CYS A 369 -12.83 -25.13 -6.34
CA CYS A 369 -12.43 -25.74 -5.06
C CYS A 369 -11.02 -26.35 -5.15
N ARG A 370 -10.72 -27.12 -6.20
CA ARG A 370 -9.37 -27.67 -6.46
C ARG A 370 -8.31 -26.59 -6.57
N LYS A 371 -8.62 -25.48 -7.23
CA LYS A 371 -7.72 -24.32 -7.33
C LYS A 371 -7.44 -23.74 -5.95
N VAL A 372 -8.45 -23.51 -5.12
CA VAL A 372 -8.30 -23.02 -3.74
C VAL A 372 -7.45 -24.00 -2.90
N LEU A 373 -7.72 -25.31 -3.00
CA LEU A 373 -6.96 -26.33 -2.27
C LEU A 373 -5.47 -26.37 -2.70
N LYS A 374 -5.19 -26.21 -3.99
CA LYS A 374 -3.80 -26.13 -4.50
C LYS A 374 -3.05 -24.96 -3.87
N TYR A 375 -3.69 -23.79 -3.74
CA TYR A 375 -3.09 -22.65 -3.04
C TYR A 375 -2.95 -22.88 -1.53
N LYS A 376 -3.90 -23.56 -0.89
CA LYS A 376 -3.74 -23.98 0.52
C LYS A 376 -2.51 -24.87 0.70
N TYR A 377 -2.27 -25.79 -0.20
CA TYR A 377 -1.07 -26.65 -0.21
C TYR A 377 0.20 -25.80 -0.42
N ALA A 378 0.21 -24.92 -1.41
CA ALA A 378 1.34 -24.00 -1.68
C ALA A 378 1.74 -23.17 -0.47
N LEU A 379 0.76 -22.80 0.35
CA LEU A 379 0.93 -21.98 1.56
C LEU A 379 1.23 -22.83 2.82
N GLY A 380 1.41 -24.13 2.67
CA GLY A 380 1.80 -25.05 3.74
C GLY A 380 0.67 -25.42 4.70
N LEU A 381 -0.58 -25.18 4.32
CA LEU A 381 -1.75 -25.44 5.17
C LEU A 381 -2.06 -26.93 5.34
N GLU A 382 -1.55 -27.80 4.47
CA GLU A 382 -1.67 -29.26 4.63
C GLU A 382 -1.04 -29.78 5.92
N LYS A 383 -0.10 -29.00 6.50
CA LYS A 383 0.58 -29.30 7.78
C LYS A 383 -0.21 -28.89 9.01
N LYS A 384 -1.37 -28.23 8.84
CA LYS A 384 -2.21 -27.68 9.91
C LYS A 384 -1.38 -26.84 10.92
N PRO A 385 -0.81 -25.71 10.51
CA PRO A 385 0.10 -24.93 11.33
C PRO A 385 -0.58 -24.44 12.61
N HIS A 386 0.15 -24.49 13.72
CA HIS A 386 -0.25 -23.94 15.01
C HIS A 386 0.67 -22.78 15.39
N VAL A 387 0.10 -21.67 15.83
CA VAL A 387 0.84 -20.45 16.20
C VAL A 387 1.09 -20.43 17.70
N GLN A 388 2.36 -20.26 18.09
CA GLN A 388 2.74 -20.14 19.50
C GLN A 388 2.47 -18.72 20.01
N LEU A 389 1.73 -18.60 21.12
CA LEU A 389 1.43 -17.30 21.74
C LEU A 389 2.59 -16.72 22.57
N SER A 390 3.37 -17.59 23.23
CA SER A 390 4.50 -17.14 24.05
C SER A 390 5.51 -16.36 23.23
N GLY A 391 5.92 -15.18 23.70
CA GLY A 391 6.90 -14.33 23.04
C GLY A 391 6.45 -13.69 21.73
N LEU A 392 5.16 -13.72 21.39
CA LEU A 392 4.63 -13.22 20.13
C LEU A 392 5.03 -11.76 19.85
N GLY A 393 4.89 -10.86 20.82
CA GLY A 393 5.25 -9.46 20.67
C GLY A 393 6.73 -9.25 20.32
N THR A 394 7.63 -10.00 20.93
CA THR A 394 9.07 -9.95 20.63
C THR A 394 9.38 -10.49 19.23
N ARG A 395 8.70 -11.58 18.82
CA ARG A 395 8.87 -12.14 17.48
C ARG A 395 8.32 -11.21 16.37
N ILE A 396 7.27 -10.46 16.67
CA ILE A 396 6.70 -9.47 15.73
C ILE A 396 7.62 -8.23 15.62
N ASN A 397 8.07 -7.67 16.76
CA ASN A 397 8.86 -6.43 16.78
C ASN A 397 10.35 -6.68 17.07
N THR A 398 11.07 -7.23 16.10
CA THR A 398 12.49 -7.56 16.22
C THR A 398 13.40 -6.32 16.03
N PRO A 399 14.69 -6.39 16.41
CA PRO A 399 15.66 -5.36 16.06
C PRO A 399 15.77 -5.13 14.54
N LYS A 400 15.68 -6.21 13.73
CA LYS A 400 15.67 -6.12 12.25
C LYS A 400 14.44 -5.38 11.73
N THR A 401 13.29 -5.58 12.33
CA THR A 401 12.05 -4.85 12.02
C THR A 401 12.23 -3.36 12.24
N ARG A 402 12.79 -2.98 13.40
CA ARG A 402 13.04 -1.57 13.74
C ARG A 402 14.07 -0.91 12.82
N ASP A 403 15.14 -1.62 12.47
CA ASP A 403 16.12 -1.14 11.51
C ASP A 403 15.50 -0.95 10.12
N LEU A 404 14.70 -1.89 9.65
CA LEU A 404 14.00 -1.75 8.37
C LEU A 404 13.05 -0.53 8.38
N MET A 405 12.28 -0.34 9.45
CA MET A 405 11.40 0.84 9.61
C MET A 405 12.22 2.14 9.55
N ARG A 406 13.37 2.18 10.21
CA ARG A 406 14.31 3.31 10.15
C ARG A 406 14.75 3.56 8.70
N ARG A 407 15.27 2.55 8.01
CA ARG A 407 15.74 2.66 6.62
C ARG A 407 14.64 3.12 5.66
N LEU A 408 13.42 2.61 5.80
CA LEU A 408 12.27 3.03 5.00
C LEU A 408 11.95 4.52 5.19
N ASN A 409 11.90 4.98 6.45
CA ASN A 409 11.63 6.38 6.74
C ASN A 409 12.74 7.31 6.19
N LEU A 410 14.01 6.93 6.36
CA LEU A 410 15.13 7.72 5.88
C LEU A 410 15.17 7.81 4.34
N ALA A 411 14.91 6.68 3.65
CA ALA A 411 14.91 6.63 2.20
C ALA A 411 13.75 7.41 1.54
N ALA A 412 12.71 7.74 2.30
CA ALA A 412 11.58 8.52 1.83
C ALA A 412 11.78 10.03 1.94
N ILE A 413 12.78 10.51 2.72
CA ILE A 413 13.04 11.95 2.86
C ILE A 413 13.31 12.54 1.48
N THR A 414 12.66 13.67 1.17
CA THR A 414 12.72 14.29 -0.15
C THR A 414 13.09 15.76 -0.02
N VAL A 415 14.16 16.20 -0.66
CA VAL A 415 14.46 17.62 -0.86
C VAL A 415 13.63 18.09 -2.05
N LEU A 416 12.55 18.83 -1.78
CA LEU A 416 11.59 19.26 -2.80
C LEU A 416 12.08 20.44 -3.63
N ASP A 417 12.81 21.33 -3.00
CA ASP A 417 13.34 22.55 -3.62
C ASP A 417 14.68 22.91 -2.96
N ASN A 418 15.61 23.46 -3.72
CA ASN A 418 16.88 23.99 -3.26
C ASN A 418 17.31 25.13 -4.17
N ARG A 419 16.55 26.25 -4.12
CA ARG A 419 16.81 27.44 -4.92
C ARG A 419 18.09 28.13 -4.46
N ASP A 420 18.86 28.60 -5.44
CA ASP A 420 20.11 29.30 -5.24
C ASP A 420 21.11 28.50 -4.37
N GLU A 421 21.02 27.15 -4.45
CA GLU A 421 21.94 26.25 -3.75
C GLU A 421 22.05 26.55 -2.24
N VAL A 422 20.89 26.81 -1.59
CA VAL A 422 20.85 27.09 -0.13
C VAL A 422 21.42 25.93 0.68
N LEU A 423 21.18 24.71 0.23
CA LEU A 423 21.72 23.49 0.84
C LEU A 423 22.92 22.97 0.03
N PRO A 424 23.95 22.43 0.69
CA PRO A 424 24.15 22.37 2.15
C PRO A 424 24.48 23.73 2.77
N LEU A 425 24.09 23.94 4.03
CA LEU A 425 24.48 25.12 4.77
C LEU A 425 25.98 25.07 5.13
N ASP A 426 26.63 26.21 5.03
CA ASP A 426 28.02 26.37 5.48
C ASP A 426 28.08 26.46 7.02
N PRO A 427 28.79 25.57 7.73
CA PRO A 427 28.95 25.62 9.19
C PRO A 427 29.62 26.93 9.69
N SER A 428 30.38 27.62 8.84
CA SER A 428 31.07 28.90 9.20
C SER A 428 30.09 30.07 9.39
N ILE A 429 28.81 29.93 9.00
CA ILE A 429 27.81 31.00 9.16
C ILE A 429 27.55 31.33 10.62
N GLY A 430 27.85 30.43 11.57
CA GLY A 430 27.66 30.62 12.99
C GLY A 430 26.24 30.31 13.45
N GLU A 431 25.60 31.22 14.20
CA GLU A 431 24.23 30.98 14.72
C GLU A 431 23.18 30.96 13.62
N VAL A 432 22.23 30.00 13.74
CA VAL A 432 21.05 29.91 12.89
C VAL A 432 19.78 30.02 13.72
N ALA A 433 18.78 30.74 13.22
CA ALA A 433 17.46 30.75 13.84
C ALA A 433 16.70 29.50 13.49
N VAL A 434 16.08 28.86 14.47
CA VAL A 434 15.19 27.72 14.29
C VAL A 434 13.78 28.11 14.74
N LEU A 435 12.88 28.31 13.79
CA LEU A 435 11.47 28.61 14.07
C LEU A 435 10.71 27.30 14.23
N ASN A 436 10.34 26.96 15.44
CA ASN A 436 9.56 25.76 15.77
C ASN A 436 8.06 26.05 15.61
N VAL A 437 7.40 25.29 14.72
CA VAL A 437 5.96 25.30 14.48
C VAL A 437 5.37 23.98 14.98
N GLY A 438 5.24 23.88 16.30
CA GLY A 438 4.80 22.68 17.01
C GLY A 438 5.09 22.78 18.51
N GLU A 439 5.06 21.65 19.20
CA GLU A 439 5.38 21.59 20.63
C GLU A 439 6.92 21.67 20.85
N ALA A 440 7.33 22.29 21.95
CA ALA A 440 8.75 22.58 22.20
C ALA A 440 9.65 21.34 22.24
N GLN A 441 9.13 20.21 22.71
CA GLN A 441 9.92 18.98 22.85
C GLN A 441 10.03 18.17 21.56
N GLU A 442 9.17 18.44 20.56
CA GLU A 442 9.07 17.61 19.36
C GLU A 442 10.28 17.70 18.43
N ILE A 443 11.05 18.79 18.45
CA ILE A 443 12.24 18.97 17.60
C ILE A 443 13.58 18.82 18.34
N GLN A 444 13.58 18.35 19.57
CA GLN A 444 14.81 18.20 20.35
C GLN A 444 15.85 17.27 19.71
N PRO A 445 15.49 16.12 19.09
CA PRO A 445 16.44 15.29 18.36
C PRO A 445 17.11 16.04 17.20
N PHE A 446 16.34 16.88 16.48
CA PHE A 446 16.86 17.74 15.41
C PHE A 446 17.85 18.78 15.95
N LEU A 447 17.46 19.53 16.98
CA LEU A 447 18.31 20.56 17.58
C LEU A 447 19.62 19.97 18.14
N LYS A 448 19.54 18.81 18.78
CA LYS A 448 20.73 18.11 19.31
C LYS A 448 21.70 17.71 18.20
N GLU A 449 21.21 17.15 17.09
CA GLU A 449 22.05 16.80 15.95
C GLU A 449 22.60 18.07 15.26
N LEU A 450 21.76 19.09 15.09
CA LEU A 450 22.11 20.37 14.48
C LEU A 450 23.25 21.07 15.25
N SER A 451 23.26 20.92 16.58
CA SER A 451 24.29 21.51 17.45
C SER A 451 25.72 20.99 17.20
N GLN A 452 25.86 19.89 16.43
CA GLN A 452 27.18 19.39 16.01
C GLN A 452 27.78 20.23 14.89
N TYR A 453 26.98 21.01 14.16
CA TYR A 453 27.40 21.80 12.99
C TYR A 453 27.35 23.30 13.24
N THR A 454 26.43 23.76 14.09
CA THR A 454 26.17 25.17 14.32
C THR A 454 25.60 25.41 15.72
N ARG A 455 25.38 26.69 16.09
CA ARG A 455 24.64 27.06 17.30
C ARG A 455 23.19 27.42 16.95
N PRO A 456 22.20 26.49 17.14
CA PRO A 456 20.81 26.81 16.90
C PRO A 456 20.22 27.69 18.00
N VAL A 457 19.47 28.72 17.60
CA VAL A 457 18.70 29.58 18.50
C VAL A 457 17.23 29.34 18.21
N GLU A 458 16.55 28.68 19.13
CA GLU A 458 15.15 28.31 18.98
C GLU A 458 14.21 29.48 19.24
N PHE A 459 13.27 29.67 18.32
CA PHE A 459 12.09 30.52 18.43
C PHE A 459 10.85 29.65 18.28
N ARG A 460 9.80 29.96 19.03
CA ARG A 460 8.53 29.24 18.94
C ARG A 460 7.44 30.12 18.34
N LEU A 461 6.73 29.61 17.34
CA LEU A 461 5.56 30.25 16.78
C LEU A 461 4.29 29.83 17.52
N GLY A 462 3.65 30.77 18.21
CA GLY A 462 2.39 30.55 18.90
C GLY A 462 1.21 30.43 17.93
N LYS A 463 0.17 29.67 18.33
CA LYS A 463 -1.10 29.59 17.59
C LYS A 463 -1.83 30.92 17.63
N ASN A 464 -2.36 31.38 16.49
CA ASN A 464 -3.12 32.64 16.35
C ASN A 464 -2.38 33.85 16.95
N LEU A 465 -1.06 33.92 16.70
CA LEU A 465 -0.20 34.96 17.27
C LEU A 465 -0.71 36.37 16.90
N PRO A 466 -0.90 37.29 17.89
CA PRO A 466 -1.25 38.67 17.62
C PRO A 466 -0.27 39.35 16.68
N GLU A 467 -0.73 40.28 15.83
CA GLU A 467 0.10 40.91 14.80
C GLU A 467 1.34 41.59 15.36
N ALA A 468 1.21 42.29 16.50
CA ALA A 468 2.35 42.95 17.18
C ALA A 468 3.45 41.96 17.59
N ASP A 469 3.03 40.79 18.10
CA ASP A 469 3.95 39.72 18.48
C ASP A 469 4.55 39.04 17.25
N GLY A 470 3.74 38.86 16.19
CA GLY A 470 4.19 38.37 14.89
C GLY A 470 5.29 39.30 14.29
N ASN A 471 5.11 40.61 14.36
CA ASN A 471 6.11 41.56 13.91
C ASN A 471 7.39 41.49 14.75
N ARG A 472 7.25 41.39 16.09
CA ARG A 472 8.43 41.21 16.96
C ARG A 472 9.21 39.95 16.63
N LEU A 473 8.51 38.84 16.38
CA LEU A 473 9.14 37.59 16.03
C LEU A 473 9.83 37.65 14.65
N ARG A 474 9.19 38.24 13.63
CA ARG A 474 9.79 38.42 12.30
C ARG A 474 11.07 39.29 12.41
N ASN A 475 11.02 40.38 13.18
CA ASN A 475 12.19 41.25 13.40
C ASN A 475 13.30 40.53 14.18
N ALA A 476 12.99 39.62 15.09
CA ALA A 476 13.98 38.82 15.80
C ALA A 476 14.67 37.82 14.87
N LEU A 477 13.90 37.14 14.02
CA LEU A 477 14.40 36.17 13.03
C LEU A 477 15.27 36.85 11.97
N ALA A 478 14.93 38.04 11.54
CA ALA A 478 15.69 38.82 10.54
C ALA A 478 17.14 39.20 10.96
N LYS A 479 17.47 39.02 12.23
CA LYS A 479 18.87 39.25 12.74
C LYS A 479 19.82 38.10 12.39
N TYR A 480 19.29 36.95 11.97
CA TYR A 480 20.09 35.77 11.65
C TYR A 480 20.32 35.66 10.15
N LYS A 481 21.46 35.11 9.76
CA LYS A 481 21.83 34.92 8.34
C LYS A 481 21.10 33.78 7.68
N ARG A 482 20.49 32.88 8.45
CA ARG A 482 19.70 31.69 7.99
C ARG A 482 18.58 31.40 8.97
N ILE A 483 17.46 30.99 8.43
CA ILE A 483 16.27 30.59 9.20
C ILE A 483 15.89 29.18 8.80
N LEU A 484 15.76 28.27 9.79
CA LEU A 484 15.22 26.93 9.62
C LEU A 484 13.81 26.92 10.20
N VAL A 485 12.82 26.62 9.39
CA VAL A 485 11.40 26.51 9.82
C VAL A 485 11.06 25.05 10.00
N CYS A 486 10.97 24.58 11.25
CA CYS A 486 10.65 23.19 11.59
C CYS A 486 9.15 23.03 11.85
N VAL A 487 8.46 22.24 11.04
CA VAL A 487 7.00 22.04 11.12
C VAL A 487 6.70 20.61 11.55
N THR A 488 6.19 20.45 12.77
CA THR A 488 5.69 19.19 13.34
C THR A 488 4.17 19.20 13.55
N GLU A 489 3.57 20.39 13.63
CA GLU A 489 2.12 20.57 13.83
C GLU A 489 1.33 20.20 12.58
N HIS A 490 0.30 19.33 12.72
CA HIS A 490 -0.56 18.88 11.62
C HIS A 490 -1.66 19.88 11.23
N ARG A 491 -2.08 20.76 12.16
CA ARG A 491 -3.11 21.79 11.91
C ARG A 491 -2.44 23.15 11.73
N LEU A 492 -2.21 23.54 10.49
CA LEU A 492 -1.43 24.73 10.16
C LEU A 492 -2.26 26.01 10.01
N THR A 493 -3.60 25.93 9.98
CA THR A 493 -4.50 27.09 9.91
C THR A 493 -4.17 28.19 10.93
N PRO A 494 -3.88 27.89 12.22
CA PRO A 494 -3.57 28.92 13.21
C PRO A 494 -2.27 29.70 12.97
N TYR A 495 -1.44 29.28 12.05
CA TYR A 495 -0.14 29.88 11.73
C TYR A 495 -0.12 30.62 10.40
N GLN A 496 -1.17 30.48 9.58
CA GLN A 496 -1.21 31.02 8.21
C GLN A 496 -1.04 32.54 8.16
N ASN A 497 -1.61 33.30 9.11
CA ASN A 497 -1.48 34.77 9.18
C ASN A 497 -0.01 35.20 9.37
N PHE A 498 0.77 34.47 10.16
CA PHE A 498 2.19 34.76 10.31
C PHE A 498 2.94 34.52 9.00
N PHE A 499 2.73 33.37 8.35
CA PHE A 499 3.43 33.02 7.11
C PHE A 499 2.97 33.84 5.91
N ALA A 500 1.74 34.36 5.89
CA ALA A 500 1.28 35.30 4.85
C ALA A 500 2.12 36.58 4.76
N LYS A 501 2.79 36.95 5.86
CA LYS A 501 3.65 38.15 5.98
C LYS A 501 5.12 37.81 6.22
N PHE A 502 5.49 36.53 6.16
CA PHE A 502 6.86 36.06 6.40
C PHE A 502 7.64 36.06 5.09
N ALA A 503 8.34 37.13 4.83
CA ALA A 503 9.19 37.36 3.64
C ALA A 503 10.55 37.91 4.06
N PRO A 504 11.43 37.08 4.67
CA PRO A 504 12.75 37.54 5.12
C PRO A 504 13.71 37.72 3.95
N ASP A 505 14.60 38.69 4.06
CA ASP A 505 15.68 38.98 3.09
C ASP A 505 16.87 38.01 3.21
N VAL A 506 16.73 36.96 4.01
CA VAL A 506 17.73 35.91 4.22
C VAL A 506 17.18 34.55 3.78
N PRO A 507 18.07 33.62 3.40
CA PRO A 507 17.63 32.27 3.02
C PRO A 507 16.88 31.53 4.13
N VAL A 508 15.83 30.82 3.71
CA VAL A 508 14.98 30.02 4.59
C VAL A 508 14.99 28.57 4.15
N VAL A 509 15.09 27.64 5.10
CA VAL A 509 14.95 26.21 4.88
C VAL A 509 13.69 25.73 5.60
N TYR A 510 12.69 25.28 4.86
CA TYR A 510 11.48 24.69 5.42
C TYR A 510 11.66 23.19 5.60
N LEU A 511 11.45 22.69 6.81
CA LEU A 511 11.61 21.30 7.22
C LEU A 511 10.26 20.74 7.67
N PHE A 512 9.59 19.97 6.82
CA PHE A 512 8.27 19.42 7.11
C PHE A 512 8.37 17.99 7.64
N PHE A 513 8.21 17.82 8.95
CA PHE A 513 8.13 16.52 9.64
C PHE A 513 6.70 15.95 9.67
N ILE A 514 5.89 16.32 8.69
CA ILE A 514 4.46 16.01 8.55
C ILE A 514 4.16 15.48 7.14
N PRO A 515 2.96 14.90 6.89
CA PRO A 515 2.57 14.44 5.56
C PRO A 515 2.55 15.56 4.51
N GLY A 516 2.95 15.22 3.27
CA GLY A 516 3.16 16.18 2.18
C GLY A 516 1.98 17.08 1.84
N LYS A 517 0.72 16.60 1.98
CA LYS A 517 -0.48 17.38 1.67
C LYS A 517 -0.63 18.67 2.50
N GLN A 518 0.03 18.77 3.67
CA GLN A 518 0.01 19.96 4.51
C GLN A 518 1.07 21.02 4.10
N VAL A 519 2.04 20.67 3.27
CA VAL A 519 3.17 21.58 2.90
C VAL A 519 2.67 22.93 2.38
N LEU A 520 1.67 22.95 1.52
CA LEU A 520 1.11 24.18 0.94
C LEU A 520 0.18 24.97 1.89
N GLN A 521 -0.08 24.49 3.09
CA GLN A 521 -0.84 25.28 4.08
C GLN A 521 -0.01 26.39 4.70
N ILE A 522 1.32 26.34 4.56
CA ILE A 522 2.23 27.42 4.89
C ILE A 522 2.70 28.05 3.57
N LYS A 523 2.52 29.38 3.46
CA LYS A 523 3.01 30.14 2.30
C LYS A 523 4.54 30.06 2.27
N GLN A 524 5.10 29.81 1.11
CA GLN A 524 6.53 29.67 0.84
C GLN A 524 6.83 30.42 -0.46
N GLY A 525 8.12 30.70 -0.71
CA GLY A 525 8.56 31.32 -1.95
C GLY A 525 8.79 32.82 -1.88
N ASP A 526 8.59 33.43 -0.71
CA ASP A 526 8.76 34.88 -0.49
C ASP A 526 10.14 35.21 0.14
N ALA A 527 11.01 34.23 0.45
CA ALA A 527 12.36 34.44 0.95
C ALA A 527 13.31 34.77 -0.20
N ALA A 528 14.45 35.42 0.12
CA ALA A 528 15.49 35.74 -0.84
C ALA A 528 16.05 34.50 -1.55
N ALA A 529 16.20 33.40 -0.81
CA ALA A 529 16.50 32.06 -1.32
C ALA A 529 15.84 31.01 -0.44
N GLU A 530 15.53 29.83 -0.98
CA GLU A 530 14.69 28.88 -0.27
C GLU A 530 15.05 27.42 -0.57
N ALA A 531 15.03 26.60 0.48
CA ALA A 531 15.01 25.16 0.33
C ALA A 531 13.83 24.54 1.09
N VAL A 532 13.34 23.41 0.61
CA VAL A 532 12.19 22.70 1.19
C VAL A 532 12.53 21.22 1.31
N ILE A 533 12.50 20.70 2.53
CA ILE A 533 12.66 19.26 2.82
C ILE A 533 11.36 18.70 3.39
N LEU A 534 10.87 17.65 2.75
CA LEU A 534 9.73 16.87 3.23
C LEU A 534 10.24 15.56 3.85
N ALA A 535 10.11 15.45 5.15
CA ALA A 535 10.60 14.31 5.93
C ALA A 535 9.52 13.26 6.22
N HIS A 536 8.25 13.57 5.99
CA HIS A 536 7.05 12.71 6.19
C HIS A 536 6.80 12.23 7.62
N SER A 537 7.75 12.34 8.53
CA SER A 537 7.69 11.83 9.89
C SER A 537 8.50 12.69 10.85
N SER A 538 8.04 12.83 12.09
CA SER A 538 8.74 13.50 13.18
C SER A 538 9.51 12.53 14.09
N ASN A 539 9.74 11.27 13.68
CA ASN A 539 10.51 10.35 14.50
C ASN A 539 11.97 10.80 14.65
N GLU A 540 12.60 10.38 15.74
CA GLU A 540 13.91 10.86 16.18
C GLU A 540 15.01 10.68 15.11
N GLU A 541 15.06 9.50 14.46
CA GLU A 541 16.08 9.22 13.45
C GLU A 541 15.89 10.04 12.16
N VAL A 542 14.65 10.30 11.78
CA VAL A 542 14.35 11.19 10.64
C VAL A 542 14.80 12.61 10.93
N GLN A 543 14.55 13.11 12.13
CA GLN A 543 14.97 14.44 12.55
C GLN A 543 16.50 14.60 12.52
N ARG A 544 17.25 13.61 13.03
CA ARG A 544 18.71 13.58 12.94
C ARG A 544 19.19 13.56 11.50
N GLN A 545 18.57 12.73 10.67
CA GLN A 545 18.95 12.63 9.25
C GLN A 545 18.70 13.95 8.51
N VAL A 546 17.59 14.64 8.78
CA VAL A 546 17.30 15.94 8.19
C VAL A 546 18.36 16.98 8.58
N ALA A 547 18.81 17.01 9.83
CA ALA A 547 19.90 17.89 10.26
C ALA A 547 21.21 17.60 9.49
N ARG A 548 21.51 16.32 9.25
CA ARG A 548 22.67 15.88 8.43
C ARG A 548 22.54 16.31 6.97
N ILE A 549 21.35 16.19 6.39
CA ILE A 549 21.08 16.65 5.02
C ILE A 549 21.27 18.17 4.92
N VAL A 550 20.76 18.93 5.88
CA VAL A 550 20.90 20.39 5.92
C VAL A 550 22.37 20.84 5.86
N TYR A 551 23.30 20.09 6.45
CA TYR A 551 24.75 20.38 6.44
C TYR A 551 25.57 19.48 5.49
N GLY A 552 24.91 18.73 4.58
CA GLY A 552 25.60 17.95 3.55
C GLY A 552 26.38 16.74 4.06
N SER A 553 26.19 16.33 5.33
CA SER A 553 26.80 15.10 5.87
C SER A 553 25.97 13.84 5.56
N ALA A 554 24.80 14.00 4.92
CA ALA A 554 23.99 12.95 4.35
C ALA A 554 23.27 13.45 3.10
N CYS A 555 22.89 12.51 2.21
CA CYS A 555 22.12 12.79 1.00
C CYS A 555 20.65 12.36 1.15
N SER A 556 19.79 12.89 0.29
CA SER A 556 18.40 12.49 0.11
C SER A 556 18.20 11.95 -1.30
N GLU A 557 17.63 10.75 -1.43
CA GLU A 557 17.31 10.13 -2.73
C GLU A 557 15.80 10.07 -3.00
N GLY A 558 14.99 10.45 -2.01
CA GLY A 558 13.54 10.40 -2.12
C GLY A 558 13.00 11.28 -3.26
N ARG A 559 11.94 10.80 -3.94
CA ARG A 559 11.20 11.54 -4.96
C ARG A 559 9.72 11.52 -4.62
N LEU A 560 9.02 12.63 -4.83
CA LEU A 560 7.59 12.67 -4.57
C LEU A 560 6.84 11.58 -5.33
N SER A 561 6.03 10.81 -4.63
CA SER A 561 5.15 9.81 -5.22
C SER A 561 3.88 10.41 -5.83
N ALA A 562 3.43 11.53 -5.31
CA ALA A 562 2.26 12.26 -5.79
C ALA A 562 2.49 13.77 -5.69
N SER A 563 1.90 14.51 -6.62
CA SER A 563 2.01 15.97 -6.69
C SER A 563 1.44 16.66 -5.44
N ILE A 564 2.10 17.76 -5.03
CA ILE A 564 1.64 18.64 -3.96
C ILE A 564 1.22 19.97 -4.59
N GLY A 565 -0.06 20.08 -4.91
CA GLY A 565 -0.61 21.19 -5.67
C GLY A 565 0.06 21.33 -7.05
N SER A 566 0.13 22.56 -7.56
CA SER A 566 0.84 22.87 -8.81
C SER A 566 2.34 23.11 -8.62
N ARG A 567 2.81 23.23 -7.36
CA ARG A 567 4.20 23.63 -7.07
C ARG A 567 5.18 22.47 -7.17
N PHE A 568 4.83 21.31 -6.64
CA PHE A 568 5.72 20.16 -6.61
C PHE A 568 5.07 18.97 -7.33
N ALA A 569 5.55 18.65 -8.51
CA ALA A 569 5.05 17.55 -9.31
C ALA A 569 5.51 16.19 -8.74
N ALA A 570 4.77 15.12 -9.01
CA ALA A 570 5.24 13.77 -8.77
C ALA A 570 6.59 13.53 -9.47
N GLY A 571 7.51 12.84 -8.80
CA GLY A 571 8.89 12.68 -9.23
C GLY A 571 9.83 13.85 -8.83
N ALA A 572 9.30 14.96 -8.30
CA ALA A 572 10.12 16.04 -7.81
C ALA A 572 11.04 15.59 -6.65
N GLY A 573 12.24 16.13 -6.65
CA GLY A 573 13.26 15.93 -5.63
C GLY A 573 14.63 16.35 -6.17
N VAL A 574 15.48 16.83 -5.28
CA VAL A 574 16.89 17.22 -5.54
C VAL A 574 17.77 16.27 -4.74
N THR A 575 18.86 15.81 -5.33
CA THR A 575 19.86 14.94 -4.65
C THR A 575 21.03 15.76 -4.17
#